data_8b5cc46ba8d6184b85a13df2ddd2fcfa
#
_entry.id   8b5cc46ba8d6184b85a13df2ddd2fcfa
#
_cell.length_a   1.000
_cell.length_b   1.000
_cell.length_c   1.000
_cell.angle_alpha   90.00
_cell.angle_beta   90.00
_cell.angle_gamma   90.00
#
_symmetry.space_group_name_H-M   'P 1'
#
loop_
_entity.id
_entity.type
_entity.pdbx_description
1 polymer ?
#
loop_
_entity_poly.entity_id
_entity_poly.type
_entity_poly.pdbx_seq_one_letter_code
_entity_poly.pdbx_strand_id
1 'polypeptide(L)'
;MENKDVIERVPFSNDRTMYEKCKLLQKICTQSRDEQIGRGKKATIIKVQKYTIDKKVLDKINRSVEFYKNLMKENTTIKLRPYQETISTQGAKQIAADGFVYLAMEVRTGKTLTSLSIAQKLNCKHVLFVTKKKAISSIENDYNLLLPSYEIEVVNYESIHKVESLERFDLIVLDEAHSMGAFPKPSKRAKQVKEIIKKHNPYVILLSGTPTPESYSQFYHQVYGIKKNPFTSFKNFYRFCDTYVNVTERKINGLMIKDYSKGKEDITEAMKPHTISYSQKEAGFKVDTREHTLYVPMSKLTYRLTSELKKKLVIEGKDEVILADTPVKLMMKLHQMYSGTIKFESGNSTILDLSKAEYIHDNFGLAKVGIFYKFKEELNALKKVYGDNICTELSVFEDTNKSIALQIVSGREGISLRKAEALVYYNID
;
A
#
# COMPACT_ATOMS: atom_id res chain seq x y z
N MET A 1 -40.54 -17.22 -0.05
CA MET A 1 -39.47 -17.87 0.74
C MET A 1 -39.57 -17.31 2.14
N GLU A 2 -39.97 -18.14 3.09
CA GLU A 2 -40.13 -17.72 4.47
C GLU A 2 -38.79 -17.43 5.13
N ASN A 3 -38.73 -16.34 5.90
CA ASN A 3 -37.53 -15.84 6.59
C ASN A 3 -36.81 -16.89 7.49
N LYS A 4 -37.40 -18.01 7.79
CA LYS A 4 -36.78 -19.11 8.53
C LYS A 4 -35.65 -19.80 7.77
N ASP A 5 -35.80 -20.00 6.46
CA ASP A 5 -34.83 -20.74 5.63
C ASP A 5 -33.48 -20.04 5.45
N VAL A 6 -33.41 -18.71 5.61
CA VAL A 6 -32.17 -17.94 5.46
C VAL A 6 -31.29 -18.05 6.71
N ILE A 7 -31.90 -18.20 7.90
CA ILE A 7 -31.18 -18.26 9.18
C ILE A 7 -30.62 -19.66 9.43
N GLU A 8 -31.31 -20.73 9.00
CA GLU A 8 -30.90 -22.12 9.23
C GLU A 8 -29.76 -22.61 8.30
N ARG A 9 -29.53 -21.97 7.18
CA ARG A 9 -28.48 -22.37 6.20
C ARG A 9 -27.09 -21.81 6.44
N VAL A 10 -26.85 -21.11 7.54
CA VAL A 10 -25.56 -20.51 7.86
C VAL A 10 -24.75 -21.46 8.74
N PRO A 11 -23.73 -22.17 8.22
CA PRO A 11 -22.95 -23.08 9.04
C PRO A 11 -22.19 -22.31 10.13
N PHE A 12 -22.24 -22.80 11.36
CA PHE A 12 -21.46 -22.31 12.49
C PHE A 12 -19.99 -22.62 12.26
N SER A 13 -19.14 -21.64 12.07
CA SER A 13 -17.70 -21.85 11.93
C SER A 13 -16.87 -21.16 13.03
N ASN A 14 -17.21 -19.94 13.41
CA ASN A 14 -16.65 -19.22 14.55
C ASN A 14 -17.47 -17.95 14.85
N ASP A 15 -17.27 -17.36 16.03
CA ASP A 15 -18.04 -16.19 16.49
C ASP A 15 -17.91 -14.97 15.58
N ARG A 16 -16.74 -14.78 14.98
CA ARG A 16 -16.49 -13.69 14.02
C ARG A 16 -17.31 -13.86 12.75
N THR A 17 -17.30 -15.04 12.17
CA THR A 17 -18.08 -15.36 10.97
C THR A 17 -19.57 -15.16 11.24
N MET A 18 -20.05 -15.54 12.42
CA MET A 18 -21.44 -15.32 12.83
C MET A 18 -21.77 -13.85 13.00
N TYR A 19 -20.89 -13.06 13.59
CA TYR A 19 -21.07 -11.61 13.69
C TYR A 19 -21.20 -10.95 12.31
N GLU A 20 -20.30 -11.24 11.38
CA GLU A 20 -20.31 -10.70 10.02
C GLU A 20 -21.59 -11.10 9.27
N LYS A 21 -22.04 -12.34 9.42
CA LYS A 21 -23.29 -12.83 8.83
C LYS A 21 -24.53 -12.15 9.44
N CYS A 22 -24.55 -11.95 10.75
CA CYS A 22 -25.64 -11.23 11.43
C CYS A 22 -25.67 -9.76 11.00
N LYS A 23 -24.50 -9.10 10.85
CA LYS A 23 -24.42 -7.73 10.32
C LYS A 23 -24.88 -7.64 8.87
N LEU A 24 -24.50 -8.59 8.03
CA LEU A 24 -24.98 -8.64 6.64
C LEU A 24 -26.50 -8.80 6.57
N LEU A 25 -27.08 -9.70 7.38
CA LEU A 25 -28.52 -9.86 7.48
C LEU A 25 -29.22 -8.60 7.98
N GLN A 26 -28.65 -7.93 8.99
CA GLN A 26 -29.14 -6.65 9.49
C GLN A 26 -29.16 -5.59 8.37
N LYS A 27 -28.06 -5.50 7.58
CA LYS A 27 -27.95 -4.58 6.46
C LYS A 27 -28.97 -4.88 5.35
N ILE A 28 -29.15 -6.16 4.98
CA ILE A 28 -30.14 -6.61 4.00
C ILE A 28 -31.57 -6.26 4.48
N CYS A 29 -31.81 -6.42 5.77
CA CYS A 29 -33.10 -6.17 6.38
C CYS A 29 -33.44 -4.69 6.53
N THR A 30 -32.46 -3.82 6.58
CA THR A 30 -32.64 -2.38 6.79
C THR A 30 -32.56 -1.53 5.49
N GLN A 31 -32.02 -2.09 4.40
CA GLN A 31 -31.91 -1.38 3.12
C GLN A 31 -33.14 -1.62 2.24
N SER A 32 -33.86 -0.53 1.91
CA SER A 32 -34.74 -0.50 0.74
C SER A 32 -33.88 -0.23 -0.49
N ARG A 33 -33.74 -1.16 -1.41
CA ARG A 33 -33.07 -0.95 -2.70
C ARG A 33 -34.09 -0.73 -3.80
N ASP A 34 -33.97 0.40 -4.50
CA ASP A 34 -34.47 0.54 -5.86
C ASP A 34 -33.35 0.06 -6.80
N GLU A 35 -33.50 -1.07 -7.44
CA GLU A 35 -32.55 -1.54 -8.46
C GLU A 35 -32.96 -1.00 -9.82
N GLN A 36 -32.05 -0.25 -10.46
CA GLN A 36 -32.20 0.18 -11.83
C GLN A 36 -31.59 -0.88 -12.76
N ILE A 37 -32.43 -1.56 -13.53
CA ILE A 37 -32.01 -2.53 -14.53
C ILE A 37 -32.03 -1.87 -15.91
N GLY A 38 -30.86 -1.80 -16.57
CA GLY A 38 -30.67 -1.22 -17.90
C GLY A 38 -29.88 0.08 -17.91
N ARG A 39 -29.42 0.48 -19.09
CA ARG A 39 -28.67 1.73 -19.28
C ARG A 39 -29.41 2.64 -20.26
N GLY A 40 -29.45 3.95 -19.95
CA GLY A 40 -30.02 4.98 -20.83
C GLY A 40 -31.56 5.09 -20.77
N LYS A 41 -32.15 5.61 -21.83
CA LYS A 41 -33.62 5.89 -21.91
C LYS A 41 -34.54 4.64 -21.80
N LYS A 42 -34.00 3.44 -21.76
CA LYS A 42 -34.76 2.19 -21.57
C LYS A 42 -34.52 1.56 -20.19
N ALA A 43 -34.03 2.31 -19.25
CA ALA A 43 -33.88 1.81 -17.87
C ALA A 43 -35.24 1.60 -17.23
N THR A 44 -35.51 0.39 -16.77
CA THR A 44 -36.72 0.04 -16.02
C THR A 44 -36.37 0.05 -14.53
N ILE A 45 -37.08 0.86 -13.78
CA ILE A 45 -36.99 0.86 -12.32
C ILE A 45 -37.92 -0.24 -11.82
N ILE A 46 -37.34 -1.35 -11.35
CA ILE A 46 -38.11 -2.36 -10.65
C ILE A 46 -38.16 -1.95 -9.18
N LYS A 47 -39.32 -1.54 -8.70
CA LYS A 47 -39.58 -1.42 -7.28
C LYS A 47 -39.52 -2.84 -6.69
N VAL A 48 -38.40 -3.20 -6.09
CA VAL A 48 -38.37 -4.43 -5.29
C VAL A 48 -39.31 -4.23 -4.13
N GLN A 49 -40.32 -5.11 -4.01
CA GLN A 49 -41.26 -5.08 -2.90
C GLN A 49 -40.49 -4.91 -1.58
N LYS A 50 -40.87 -3.89 -0.81
CA LYS A 50 -40.41 -3.74 0.57
C LYS A 50 -40.82 -5.02 1.31
N TYR A 51 -39.87 -5.92 1.55
CA TYR A 51 -40.11 -6.96 2.51
C TYR A 51 -40.30 -6.28 3.87
N THR A 52 -41.49 -6.21 4.34
CA THR A 52 -41.80 -5.84 5.73
C THR A 52 -41.32 -7.01 6.58
N ILE A 53 -40.04 -6.92 7.00
CA ILE A 53 -39.50 -7.89 7.94
C ILE A 53 -40.24 -7.69 9.25
N ASP A 54 -40.81 -8.79 9.78
CA ASP A 54 -41.44 -8.77 11.09
C ASP A 54 -40.48 -8.11 12.09
N LYS A 55 -40.95 -7.09 12.79
CA LYS A 55 -40.21 -6.37 13.83
C LYS A 55 -39.51 -7.32 14.81
N LYS A 56 -40.17 -8.45 15.15
CA LYS A 56 -39.61 -9.51 16.02
C LYS A 56 -38.37 -10.18 15.41
N VAL A 57 -38.33 -10.36 14.09
CA VAL A 57 -37.18 -10.95 13.39
C VAL A 57 -36.01 -9.98 13.37
N LEU A 58 -36.28 -8.70 13.08
CA LEU A 58 -35.26 -7.64 13.13
C LEU A 58 -34.68 -7.47 14.53
N ASP A 59 -35.51 -7.48 15.57
CA ASP A 59 -35.08 -7.42 16.98
C ASP A 59 -34.24 -8.64 17.37
N LYS A 60 -34.54 -9.82 16.81
CA LYS A 60 -33.71 -11.03 17.04
C LYS A 60 -32.35 -10.91 16.37
N ILE A 61 -32.31 -10.40 15.12
CA ILE A 61 -31.05 -10.15 14.39
C ILE A 61 -30.20 -9.11 15.14
N ASN A 62 -30.79 -8.02 15.59
CA ASN A 62 -30.11 -6.97 16.34
C ASN A 62 -29.52 -7.51 17.65
N ARG A 63 -30.26 -8.34 18.40
CA ARG A 63 -29.75 -9.01 19.60
C ARG A 63 -28.60 -9.97 19.29
N SER A 64 -28.69 -10.72 18.20
CA SER A 64 -27.61 -11.61 17.77
C SER A 64 -26.35 -10.84 17.37
N VAL A 65 -26.48 -9.71 16.66
CA VAL A 65 -25.34 -8.83 16.33
C VAL A 65 -24.68 -8.33 17.61
N GLU A 66 -25.44 -7.85 18.59
CA GLU A 66 -24.89 -7.34 19.84
C GLU A 66 -24.27 -8.44 20.70
N PHE A 67 -24.88 -9.64 20.74
CA PHE A 67 -24.34 -10.80 21.43
C PHE A 67 -22.96 -11.20 20.86
N TYR A 68 -22.85 -11.41 19.54
CA TYR A 68 -21.58 -11.79 18.93
C TYR A 68 -20.54 -10.67 18.99
N LYS A 69 -20.96 -9.42 18.96
CA LYS A 69 -20.07 -8.26 19.17
C LYS A 69 -19.47 -8.27 20.57
N ASN A 70 -20.27 -8.56 21.58
CA ASN A 70 -19.77 -8.64 22.97
C ASN A 70 -18.88 -9.86 23.17
N LEU A 71 -19.25 -11.03 22.63
CA LEU A 71 -18.44 -12.23 22.68
C LEU A 71 -17.06 -12.03 22.03
N MET A 72 -17.02 -11.32 20.88
CA MET A 72 -15.76 -10.97 20.23
C MET A 72 -14.94 -9.98 21.05
N LYS A 73 -15.56 -9.02 21.75
CA LYS A 73 -14.87 -8.10 22.66
C LYS A 73 -14.17 -8.83 23.81
N GLU A 74 -14.80 -9.84 24.37
CA GLU A 74 -14.22 -10.65 25.45
C GLU A 74 -13.04 -11.51 24.98
N ASN A 75 -13.09 -12.01 23.73
CA ASN A 75 -12.12 -12.96 23.19
C ASN A 75 -10.97 -12.35 22.37
N THR A 76 -11.06 -11.07 21.94
CA THR A 76 -10.14 -10.52 20.91
C THR A 76 -9.73 -9.06 21.11
N THR A 77 -9.80 -8.50 22.31
CA THR A 77 -9.31 -7.12 22.49
C THR A 77 -7.81 -7.07 22.31
N ILE A 78 -7.35 -6.62 21.14
CA ILE A 78 -5.97 -6.18 20.98
C ILE A 78 -5.76 -4.98 21.92
N LYS A 79 -4.92 -5.18 22.94
CA LYS A 79 -4.41 -4.07 23.74
C LYS A 79 -3.37 -3.33 22.92
N LEU A 80 -3.56 -2.04 22.74
CA LEU A 80 -2.53 -1.17 22.19
C LEU A 80 -1.27 -1.26 23.04
N ARG A 81 -0.12 -1.18 22.42
CA ARG A 81 1.14 -1.03 23.13
C ARG A 81 1.15 0.34 23.84
N PRO A 82 1.86 0.49 24.99
CA PRO A 82 1.86 1.76 25.73
C PRO A 82 2.18 2.98 24.87
N TYR A 83 3.16 2.87 23.97
CA TYR A 83 3.51 3.97 23.07
C TYR A 83 2.41 4.27 22.04
N GLN A 84 1.68 3.27 21.55
CA GLN A 84 0.55 3.48 20.62
C GLN A 84 -0.58 4.22 21.32
N GLU A 85 -0.83 3.91 22.59
CA GLU A 85 -1.81 4.60 23.43
C GLU A 85 -1.42 6.07 23.64
N THR A 86 -0.14 6.34 23.94
CA THR A 86 0.41 7.70 24.08
C THR A 86 0.29 8.47 22.77
N ILE A 87 0.77 7.90 21.65
CA ILE A 87 0.73 8.53 20.33
C ILE A 87 -0.71 8.78 19.89
N SER A 88 -1.62 7.83 20.11
CA SER A 88 -3.02 8.02 19.72
C SER A 88 -3.70 9.12 20.52
N THR A 89 -3.36 9.28 21.80
CA THR A 89 -3.86 10.38 22.64
C THR A 89 -3.30 11.73 22.19
N GLN A 90 -2.00 11.78 21.89
CA GLN A 90 -1.36 12.99 21.37
C GLN A 90 -1.92 13.36 20.00
N GLY A 91 -2.05 12.38 19.08
CA GLY A 91 -2.59 12.60 17.75
C GLY A 91 -4.04 13.09 17.77
N ALA A 92 -4.89 12.57 18.66
CA ALA A 92 -6.25 13.06 18.82
C ALA A 92 -6.28 14.52 19.28
N LYS A 93 -5.45 14.91 20.25
CA LYS A 93 -5.31 16.32 20.69
C LYS A 93 -4.84 17.22 19.55
N GLN A 94 -3.86 16.77 18.78
CA GLN A 94 -3.32 17.51 17.63
C GLN A 94 -4.39 17.74 16.56
N ILE A 95 -5.15 16.71 16.21
CA ILE A 95 -6.23 16.81 15.22
C ILE A 95 -7.34 17.74 15.71
N ALA A 96 -7.71 17.67 16.97
CA ALA A 96 -8.71 18.57 17.54
C ALA A 96 -8.27 20.06 17.47
N ALA A 97 -6.97 20.34 17.59
CA ALA A 97 -6.41 21.69 17.49
C ALA A 97 -6.25 22.16 16.04
N ASP A 98 -5.63 21.34 15.18
CA ASP A 98 -5.14 21.74 13.86
C ASP A 98 -5.91 21.11 12.69
N GLY A 99 -6.79 20.16 12.97
CA GLY A 99 -7.55 19.45 11.95
C GLY A 99 -6.80 18.29 11.31
N PHE A 100 -5.51 18.11 11.58
CA PHE A 100 -4.72 17.02 11.03
C PHE A 100 -3.52 16.63 11.88
N VAL A 101 -2.98 15.45 11.62
CA VAL A 101 -1.69 14.98 12.14
C VAL A 101 -0.96 14.16 11.07
N TYR A 102 0.36 14.28 11.05
CA TYR A 102 1.25 13.41 10.28
C TYR A 102 1.90 12.38 11.21
N LEU A 103 1.58 11.09 11.05
CA LEU A 103 2.22 10.01 11.79
C LEU A 103 3.41 9.47 10.98
N ALA A 104 4.59 9.98 11.28
CA ALA A 104 5.86 9.54 10.69
C ALA A 104 6.42 8.36 11.51
N MET A 105 5.68 7.26 11.53
CA MET A 105 6.03 6.06 12.28
C MET A 105 6.68 5.04 11.35
N GLU A 106 7.82 4.48 11.73
CA GLU A 106 8.51 3.47 10.93
C GLU A 106 7.68 2.20 10.71
N VAL A 107 8.08 1.37 9.76
CA VAL A 107 7.39 0.11 9.47
C VAL A 107 7.35 -0.79 10.72
N ARG A 108 6.30 -1.60 10.87
CA ARG A 108 6.06 -2.51 12.01
C ARG A 108 5.81 -1.83 13.37
N THR A 109 5.77 -0.52 13.48
CA THR A 109 5.42 0.17 14.74
C THR A 109 3.91 0.25 14.98
N GLY A 110 3.08 -0.25 14.06
CA GLY A 110 1.62 -0.35 14.24
C GLY A 110 0.86 0.92 13.91
N LYS A 111 1.28 1.64 12.86
CA LYS A 111 0.62 2.85 12.33
C LYS A 111 -0.89 2.72 12.20
N THR A 112 -1.36 1.60 11.61
CA THR A 112 -2.77 1.33 11.37
C THR A 112 -3.57 1.34 12.67
N LEU A 113 -3.17 0.51 13.64
CA LEU A 113 -3.86 0.43 14.94
C LEU A 113 -3.84 1.78 15.68
N THR A 114 -2.73 2.51 15.59
CA THR A 114 -2.61 3.85 16.19
C THR A 114 -3.58 4.83 15.54
N SER A 115 -3.68 4.86 14.22
CA SER A 115 -4.61 5.74 13.50
C SER A 115 -6.08 5.40 13.75
N LEU A 116 -6.41 4.11 13.81
CA LEU A 116 -7.75 3.64 14.17
C LEU A 116 -8.13 4.04 15.61
N SER A 117 -7.17 3.97 16.54
CA SER A 117 -7.37 4.42 17.92
C SER A 117 -7.55 5.95 18.02
N ILE A 118 -6.86 6.74 17.19
CA ILE A 118 -7.09 8.19 17.11
C ILE A 118 -8.53 8.48 16.71
N ALA A 119 -9.05 7.80 15.69
CA ALA A 119 -10.44 7.97 15.25
C ALA A 119 -11.44 7.66 16.37
N GLN A 120 -11.18 6.61 17.17
CA GLN A 120 -11.97 6.26 18.33
C GLN A 120 -11.95 7.36 19.41
N LYS A 121 -10.77 7.92 19.70
CA LYS A 121 -10.59 9.00 20.70
C LYS A 121 -11.21 10.34 20.27
N LEU A 122 -11.33 10.57 18.96
CA LEU A 122 -12.03 11.71 18.38
C LEU A 122 -13.56 11.54 18.35
N ASN A 123 -14.06 10.37 18.76
CA ASN A 123 -15.49 10.01 18.65
C ASN A 123 -16.03 10.14 17.23
N CYS A 124 -15.22 9.85 16.21
CA CYS A 124 -15.65 9.80 14.82
C CYS A 124 -16.82 8.82 14.66
N LYS A 125 -17.72 9.10 13.73
CA LYS A 125 -18.81 8.20 13.35
C LYS A 125 -18.50 7.44 12.07
N HIS A 126 -17.90 8.13 11.09
CA HIS A 126 -17.57 7.56 9.79
C HIS A 126 -16.12 7.92 9.41
N VAL A 127 -15.32 6.91 9.13
CA VAL A 127 -13.90 7.05 8.77
C VAL A 127 -13.67 6.51 7.36
N LEU A 128 -13.05 7.32 6.49
CA LEU A 128 -12.55 6.88 5.20
C LEU A 128 -11.06 6.56 5.31
N PHE A 129 -10.68 5.31 5.05
CA PHE A 129 -9.28 4.88 5.06
C PHE A 129 -8.82 4.63 3.63
N VAL A 130 -7.88 5.43 3.15
CA VAL A 130 -7.35 5.37 1.78
C VAL A 130 -5.96 4.75 1.80
N THR A 131 -5.78 3.63 1.11
CA THR A 131 -4.52 2.87 1.12
C THR A 131 -4.20 2.27 -0.24
N LYS A 132 -3.21 1.38 -0.31
CA LYS A 132 -2.92 0.55 -1.50
C LYS A 132 -3.85 -0.66 -1.52
N LYS A 133 -4.27 -1.08 -2.73
CA LYS A 133 -5.22 -2.20 -2.91
C LYS A 133 -4.87 -3.46 -2.10
N LYS A 134 -3.58 -3.80 -2.00
CA LYS A 134 -3.12 -4.99 -1.27
C LYS A 134 -3.22 -4.88 0.25
N ALA A 135 -3.28 -3.67 0.80
CA ALA A 135 -3.33 -3.45 2.25
C ALA A 135 -4.77 -3.41 2.80
N ILE A 136 -5.79 -3.36 1.94
CA ILE A 136 -7.21 -3.23 2.35
C ILE A 136 -7.57 -4.30 3.36
N SER A 137 -7.37 -5.58 3.04
CA SER A 137 -7.74 -6.69 3.92
C SER A 137 -7.01 -6.68 5.27
N SER A 138 -5.75 -6.22 5.30
CA SER A 138 -5.00 -6.08 6.54
C SER A 138 -5.58 -4.99 7.44
N ILE A 139 -6.00 -3.86 6.86
CA ILE A 139 -6.61 -2.75 7.60
C ILE A 139 -7.99 -3.15 8.13
N GLU A 140 -8.80 -3.82 7.32
CA GLU A 140 -10.09 -4.36 7.76
C GLU A 140 -9.93 -5.37 8.90
N ASN A 141 -8.87 -6.19 8.85
CA ASN A 141 -8.53 -7.10 9.94
C ASN A 141 -8.15 -6.36 11.23
N ASP A 142 -7.29 -5.35 11.14
CA ASP A 142 -6.88 -4.53 12.29
C ASP A 142 -8.10 -3.79 12.90
N TYR A 143 -8.98 -3.25 12.05
CA TYR A 143 -10.23 -2.62 12.48
C TYR A 143 -11.14 -3.61 13.21
N ASN A 144 -11.33 -4.81 12.64
CA ASN A 144 -12.15 -5.86 13.25
C ASN A 144 -11.56 -6.38 14.57
N LEU A 145 -10.24 -6.37 14.72
CA LEU A 145 -9.55 -6.75 15.97
C LEU A 145 -9.66 -5.66 17.04
N LEU A 146 -9.67 -4.38 16.64
CA LEU A 146 -9.82 -3.25 17.57
C LEU A 146 -11.27 -3.05 18.01
N LEU A 147 -12.26 -3.46 17.19
CA LEU A 147 -13.72 -3.31 17.43
C LEU A 147 -14.12 -1.87 17.84
N PRO A 148 -13.77 -0.85 17.08
CA PRO A 148 -14.13 0.51 17.45
C PRO A 148 -15.63 0.78 17.26
N SER A 149 -16.11 1.89 17.84
CA SER A 149 -17.54 2.26 17.81
C SER A 149 -17.98 3.00 16.55
N TYR A 150 -17.05 3.29 15.61
CA TYR A 150 -17.34 3.99 14.35
C TYR A 150 -17.39 3.03 13.16
N GLU A 151 -17.94 3.51 12.05
CA GLU A 151 -17.92 2.79 10.77
C GLU A 151 -16.69 3.18 9.94
N ILE A 152 -16.08 2.20 9.26
CA ILE A 152 -14.95 2.43 8.36
C ILE A 152 -15.30 2.02 6.94
N GLU A 153 -14.86 2.81 5.97
CA GLU A 153 -14.79 2.41 4.57
C GLU A 153 -13.34 2.43 4.13
N VAL A 154 -12.82 1.27 3.67
CA VAL A 154 -11.43 1.13 3.25
C VAL A 154 -11.38 1.04 1.73
N VAL A 155 -10.67 1.97 1.11
CA VAL A 155 -10.58 2.05 -0.36
C VAL A 155 -9.13 2.23 -0.82
N ASN A 156 -8.85 1.86 -2.06
CA ASN A 156 -7.58 2.23 -2.65
C ASN A 156 -7.65 3.61 -3.32
N TYR A 157 -6.50 4.27 -3.44
CA TYR A 157 -6.40 5.61 -4.04
C TYR A 157 -7.04 5.72 -5.43
N GLU A 158 -6.94 4.67 -6.24
CA GLU A 158 -7.50 4.64 -7.60
C GLU A 158 -9.03 4.56 -7.61
N SER A 159 -9.63 4.09 -6.52
CA SER A 159 -11.08 3.91 -6.39
C SER A 159 -11.76 4.99 -5.56
N ILE A 160 -11.04 5.96 -5.02
CA ILE A 160 -11.61 7.01 -4.17
C ILE A 160 -12.75 7.79 -4.86
N HIS A 161 -12.72 7.89 -6.19
CA HIS A 161 -13.77 8.55 -6.97
C HIS A 161 -15.09 7.77 -7.02
N LYS A 162 -15.11 6.52 -6.55
CA LYS A 162 -16.30 5.66 -6.47
C LYS A 162 -17.00 5.72 -5.12
N VAL A 163 -16.37 6.38 -4.15
CA VAL A 163 -16.95 6.55 -2.81
C VAL A 163 -18.12 7.50 -2.88
N GLU A 164 -19.27 7.03 -2.47
CA GLU A 164 -20.49 7.81 -2.41
C GLU A 164 -20.55 8.61 -1.10
N SER A 165 -21.26 9.73 -1.12
CA SER A 165 -21.55 10.55 0.09
C SER A 165 -20.28 10.88 0.90
N LEU A 166 -19.28 11.46 0.22
CA LEU A 166 -18.00 11.84 0.84
C LEU A 166 -18.15 12.83 2.01
N GLU A 167 -19.24 13.57 2.06
CA GLU A 167 -19.59 14.51 3.12
C GLU A 167 -19.88 13.86 4.48
N ARG A 168 -20.15 12.56 4.50
CA ARG A 168 -20.45 11.83 5.74
C ARG A 168 -19.22 11.54 6.60
N PHE A 169 -18.00 11.58 6.02
CA PHE A 169 -16.80 11.19 6.71
C PHE A 169 -16.28 12.31 7.62
N ASP A 170 -16.15 12.01 8.90
CA ASP A 170 -15.57 12.90 9.90
C ASP A 170 -14.05 12.95 9.78
N LEU A 171 -13.44 11.83 9.37
CA LEU A 171 -12.00 11.64 9.30
C LEU A 171 -11.61 10.90 8.00
N ILE A 172 -10.54 11.37 7.37
CA ILE A 172 -9.85 10.67 6.28
C ILE A 172 -8.46 10.27 6.74
N VAL A 173 -8.15 8.98 6.65
CA VAL A 173 -6.80 8.43 6.87
C VAL A 173 -6.15 8.15 5.52
N LEU A 174 -4.97 8.72 5.29
CA LEU A 174 -4.19 8.59 4.05
C LEU A 174 -2.94 7.77 4.33
N ASP A 175 -2.99 6.50 4.01
CA ASP A 175 -1.86 5.59 4.20
C ASP A 175 -0.85 5.72 3.06
N GLU A 176 0.44 5.54 3.36
CA GLU A 176 1.55 5.80 2.44
C GLU A 176 1.46 7.19 1.78
N ALA A 177 1.21 8.21 2.61
CA ALA A 177 0.96 9.58 2.19
C ALA A 177 2.09 10.18 1.32
N HIS A 178 3.33 9.70 1.48
CA HIS A 178 4.45 10.09 0.63
C HIS A 178 4.17 9.90 -0.87
N SER A 179 3.30 8.94 -1.22
CA SER A 179 2.91 8.70 -2.62
C SER A 179 2.13 9.84 -3.27
N MET A 180 1.65 10.81 -2.48
CA MET A 180 1.01 12.04 -2.96
C MET A 180 2.00 13.19 -3.16
N GLY A 181 3.26 13.02 -2.74
CA GLY A 181 4.29 14.06 -2.73
C GLY A 181 4.94 14.37 -4.08
N ALA A 182 4.42 13.88 -5.20
CA ALA A 182 4.99 14.17 -6.52
C ALA A 182 5.05 15.67 -6.80
N PHE A 183 6.22 16.16 -7.22
CA PHE A 183 6.47 17.57 -7.54
C PHE A 183 7.20 17.69 -8.89
N PRO A 184 7.20 18.85 -9.58
CA PRO A 184 6.54 20.11 -9.21
C PRO A 184 5.01 20.07 -9.34
N LYS A 185 4.46 19.18 -10.15
CA LYS A 185 3.01 19.03 -10.35
C LYS A 185 2.47 17.88 -9.50
N PRO A 186 1.34 18.05 -8.81
CA PRO A 186 0.73 16.97 -8.04
C PRO A 186 0.27 15.85 -8.96
N SER A 187 0.38 14.62 -8.49
CA SER A 187 -0.18 13.44 -9.16
C SER A 187 -1.71 13.54 -9.27
N LYS A 188 -2.31 12.75 -10.17
CA LYS A 188 -3.79 12.65 -10.28
C LYS A 188 -4.42 12.27 -8.94
N ARG A 189 -3.82 11.33 -8.24
CA ARG A 189 -4.20 10.88 -6.89
C ARG A 189 -4.21 12.03 -5.88
N ALA A 190 -3.11 12.79 -5.79
CA ALA A 190 -3.01 13.94 -4.89
C ALA A 190 -4.05 15.02 -5.20
N LYS A 191 -4.36 15.26 -6.47
CA LYS A 191 -5.41 16.21 -6.87
C LYS A 191 -6.80 15.78 -6.38
N GLN A 192 -7.16 14.51 -6.57
CA GLN A 192 -8.45 13.97 -6.14
C GLN A 192 -8.63 14.07 -4.62
N VAL A 193 -7.64 13.59 -3.85
CA VAL A 193 -7.66 13.66 -2.39
C VAL A 193 -7.78 15.11 -1.91
N LYS A 194 -6.99 16.01 -2.49
CA LYS A 194 -7.04 17.43 -2.16
C LYS A 194 -8.42 18.05 -2.38
N GLU A 195 -9.08 17.76 -3.52
CA GLU A 195 -10.40 18.26 -3.82
C GLU A 195 -11.44 17.80 -2.78
N ILE A 196 -11.37 16.53 -2.37
CA ILE A 196 -12.23 15.97 -1.33
C ILE A 196 -12.01 16.70 0.01
N ILE A 197 -10.74 16.81 0.46
CA ILE A 197 -10.41 17.47 1.73
C ILE A 197 -10.86 18.94 1.70
N LYS A 198 -10.61 19.64 0.61
CA LYS A 198 -10.95 21.06 0.46
C LYS A 198 -12.46 21.30 0.46
N LYS A 199 -13.23 20.40 -0.17
CA LYS A 199 -14.67 20.51 -0.30
C LYS A 199 -15.39 20.18 1.02
N HIS A 200 -15.01 19.09 1.68
CA HIS A 200 -15.73 18.53 2.83
C HIS A 200 -15.10 18.87 4.18
N ASN A 201 -13.80 19.26 4.18
CA ASN A 201 -13.04 19.66 5.37
C ASN A 201 -13.09 18.65 6.53
N PRO A 202 -12.89 17.34 6.29
CA PRO A 202 -12.78 16.34 7.33
C PRO A 202 -11.49 16.53 8.15
N TYR A 203 -11.39 15.89 9.27
CA TYR A 203 -10.09 15.63 9.92
C TYR A 203 -9.20 14.76 9.03
N VAL A 204 -7.87 14.91 9.12
CA VAL A 204 -6.94 14.18 8.28
C VAL A 204 -5.83 13.54 9.09
N ILE A 205 -5.58 12.27 8.88
CA ILE A 205 -4.37 11.57 9.34
C ILE A 205 -3.54 11.19 8.10
N LEU A 206 -2.27 11.60 8.08
CA LEU A 206 -1.30 11.15 7.09
C LEU A 206 -0.39 10.11 7.74
N LEU A 207 -0.22 8.95 7.10
CA LEU A 207 0.64 7.87 7.57
C LEU A 207 1.78 7.65 6.58
N SER A 208 3.02 7.63 7.05
CA SER A 208 4.17 7.17 6.28
C SER A 208 5.32 6.74 7.20
N GLY A 209 6.05 5.70 6.81
CA GLY A 209 7.33 5.35 7.43
C GLY A 209 8.49 6.22 6.92
N THR A 210 8.33 6.76 5.72
CA THR A 210 9.31 7.59 5.02
C THR A 210 8.60 8.78 4.38
N PRO A 211 8.34 9.87 5.12
CA PRO A 211 7.53 11.00 4.64
C PRO A 211 8.04 11.65 3.35
N THR A 212 9.35 11.76 3.21
CA THR A 212 10.00 12.49 2.11
C THR A 212 11.18 11.69 1.54
N PRO A 213 10.94 10.52 0.90
CA PRO A 213 12.01 9.62 0.47
C PRO A 213 12.97 10.24 -0.56
N GLU A 214 12.53 11.21 -1.35
CA GLU A 214 13.34 11.83 -2.39
C GLU A 214 13.75 13.26 -2.03
N SER A 215 12.85 14.03 -1.39
CA SER A 215 13.08 15.45 -1.09
C SER A 215 12.05 15.98 -0.10
N TYR A 216 12.45 16.91 0.76
CA TYR A 216 11.52 17.63 1.64
C TYR A 216 10.44 18.41 0.86
N SER A 217 10.68 18.77 -0.39
CA SER A 217 9.69 19.38 -1.29
C SER A 217 8.40 18.56 -1.43
N GLN A 218 8.47 17.25 -1.16
CA GLN A 218 7.33 16.35 -1.23
C GLN A 218 6.23 16.67 -0.21
N PHE A 219 6.54 17.31 0.91
CA PHE A 219 5.55 17.68 1.91
C PHE A 219 4.47 18.61 1.37
N TYR A 220 4.82 19.53 0.47
CA TYR A 220 3.86 20.52 -0.03
C TYR A 220 2.59 19.88 -0.58
N HIS A 221 2.73 18.91 -1.49
CA HIS A 221 1.55 18.27 -2.11
C HIS A 221 0.86 17.25 -1.22
N GLN A 222 1.52 16.73 -0.21
CA GLN A 222 0.91 15.82 0.77
C GLN A 222 -0.10 16.53 1.66
N VAL A 223 0.21 17.75 2.12
CA VAL A 223 -0.65 18.50 3.02
C VAL A 223 -1.51 19.56 2.32
N TYR A 224 -1.31 19.76 1.00
CA TYR A 224 -2.03 20.78 0.27
C TYR A 224 -3.53 20.50 0.18
N GLY A 225 -4.33 21.43 0.68
CA GLY A 225 -5.79 21.32 0.79
C GLY A 225 -6.28 21.25 2.24
N ILE A 226 -5.41 20.88 3.17
CA ILE A 226 -5.69 20.92 4.60
C ILE A 226 -5.62 22.37 5.08
N LYS A 227 -6.67 22.88 5.74
CA LYS A 227 -6.81 24.31 6.04
C LYS A 227 -5.71 24.89 6.92
N LYS A 228 -5.24 24.14 7.92
CA LYS A 228 -4.25 24.60 8.91
C LYS A 228 -2.84 24.06 8.66
N ASN A 229 -2.53 23.59 7.43
CA ASN A 229 -1.16 23.17 7.13
C ASN A 229 -0.21 24.39 7.09
N PRO A 230 1.08 24.22 7.38
CA PRO A 230 2.04 25.33 7.48
C PRO A 230 2.31 26.05 6.16
N PHE A 231 1.88 25.49 5.02
CA PHE A 231 2.14 26.05 3.69
C PHE A 231 0.92 26.69 3.05
N THR A 232 -0.13 26.96 3.80
CA THR A 232 -1.42 27.56 3.30
C THR A 232 -1.26 28.93 2.69
N SER A 233 -0.25 29.71 3.10
CA SER A 233 0.07 31.04 2.55
C SER A 233 0.53 31.00 1.10
N PHE A 234 1.02 29.86 0.62
CA PHE A 234 1.54 29.73 -0.74
C PHE A 234 0.44 29.32 -1.72
N LYS A 235 0.14 30.17 -2.70
CA LYS A 235 -0.89 29.91 -3.71
C LYS A 235 -0.64 28.65 -4.56
N ASN A 236 0.62 28.29 -4.78
CA ASN A 236 1.04 27.16 -5.57
C ASN A 236 2.45 26.69 -5.20
N PHE A 237 2.83 25.52 -5.70
CA PHE A 237 4.14 24.91 -5.46
C PHE A 237 5.31 25.81 -5.83
N TYR A 238 5.22 26.58 -6.91
CA TYR A 238 6.34 27.42 -7.34
C TYR A 238 6.59 28.56 -6.35
N ARG A 239 5.53 29.17 -5.78
CA ARG A 239 5.67 30.18 -4.72
C ARG A 239 6.22 29.61 -3.42
N PHE A 240 5.87 28.36 -3.10
CA PHE A 240 6.49 27.62 -2.01
C PHE A 240 7.99 27.42 -2.27
N CYS A 241 8.37 27.07 -3.52
CA CYS A 241 9.78 26.91 -3.89
C CYS A 241 10.60 28.19 -3.75
N ASP A 242 10.03 29.37 -3.99
CA ASP A 242 10.74 30.66 -3.84
C ASP A 242 11.31 30.83 -2.41
N THR A 243 10.63 30.24 -1.41
CA THR A 243 11.05 30.29 0.00
C THR A 243 11.83 29.04 0.44
N TYR A 244 11.33 27.87 0.10
CA TYR A 244 11.72 26.62 0.73
C TYR A 244 12.58 25.69 -0.12
N VAL A 245 12.88 26.02 -1.37
CA VAL A 245 13.62 25.13 -2.26
C VAL A 245 14.80 25.85 -2.92
N ASN A 246 15.96 25.22 -2.91
CA ASN A 246 17.12 25.67 -3.66
C ASN A 246 16.98 25.18 -5.11
N VAL A 247 16.24 25.93 -5.92
CA VAL A 247 15.99 25.59 -7.33
C VAL A 247 17.27 25.66 -8.13
N THR A 248 17.65 24.56 -8.79
CA THR A 248 18.79 24.50 -9.70
C THR A 248 18.32 24.28 -11.13
N GLU A 249 19.05 24.87 -12.10
CA GLU A 249 18.75 24.71 -13.51
C GLU A 249 19.80 23.84 -14.19
N ARG A 250 19.35 22.91 -15.02
CA ARG A 250 20.23 22.04 -15.82
C ARG A 250 19.80 22.09 -17.27
N LYS A 251 20.79 22.21 -18.16
CA LYS A 251 20.55 22.13 -19.60
C LYS A 251 20.60 20.66 -20.03
N ILE A 252 19.48 20.15 -20.51
CA ILE A 252 19.37 18.77 -21.03
C ILE A 252 18.80 18.84 -22.45
N ASN A 253 19.54 18.33 -23.44
CA ASN A 253 19.14 18.34 -24.85
C ASN A 253 18.73 19.75 -25.36
N GLY A 254 19.46 20.79 -24.93
CA GLY A 254 19.17 22.17 -25.34
C GLY A 254 18.08 22.89 -24.53
N LEU A 255 17.30 22.18 -23.72
CA LEU A 255 16.23 22.71 -22.87
C LEU A 255 16.74 22.98 -21.46
N MET A 256 16.36 24.12 -20.87
CA MET A 256 16.61 24.42 -19.47
C MET A 256 15.53 23.75 -18.62
N ILE A 257 15.95 22.80 -17.79
CA ILE A 257 15.05 22.06 -16.87
C ILE A 257 15.37 22.53 -15.45
N LYS A 258 14.30 22.92 -14.72
CA LYS A 258 14.39 23.29 -13.30
C LYS A 258 14.25 22.05 -12.43
N ASP A 259 15.19 21.90 -11.52
CA ASP A 259 15.20 20.83 -10.50
C ASP A 259 14.74 21.41 -9.15
N TYR A 260 13.70 20.83 -8.59
CA TYR A 260 13.06 21.23 -7.33
C TYR A 260 13.34 20.22 -6.20
N SER A 261 14.28 19.31 -6.36
CA SER A 261 14.58 18.25 -5.40
C SER A 261 15.34 18.73 -4.16
N LYS A 262 15.93 19.94 -4.19
CA LYS A 262 16.72 20.48 -3.09
C LYS A 262 15.87 21.29 -2.10
N GLY A 263 14.87 20.65 -1.49
CA GLY A 263 14.08 21.24 -0.41
C GLY A 263 14.95 21.52 0.83
N LYS A 264 14.76 22.68 1.45
CA LYS A 264 15.48 23.09 2.67
C LYS A 264 14.92 22.37 3.90
N GLU A 265 15.71 22.24 4.95
CA GLU A 265 15.30 21.68 6.24
C GLU A 265 14.18 22.46 6.93
N ASP A 266 14.05 23.75 6.64
CA ASP A 266 12.98 24.62 7.13
C ASP A 266 11.58 24.04 6.84
N ILE A 267 11.44 23.23 5.77
CA ILE A 267 10.19 22.50 5.48
C ILE A 267 9.87 21.50 6.60
N THR A 268 10.88 20.78 7.06
CA THR A 268 10.75 19.79 8.12
C THR A 268 10.46 20.48 9.45
N GLU A 269 11.13 21.59 9.74
CA GLU A 269 10.86 22.37 10.95
C GLU A 269 9.42 22.94 10.94
N ALA A 270 8.93 23.42 9.81
CA ALA A 270 7.55 23.87 9.68
C ALA A 270 6.53 22.72 9.88
N MET A 271 6.85 21.49 9.46
CA MET A 271 6.01 20.32 9.64
C MET A 271 6.10 19.69 11.03
N LYS A 272 7.17 19.95 11.78
CA LYS A 272 7.45 19.34 13.08
C LYS A 272 6.32 19.47 14.11
N PRO A 273 5.64 20.65 14.29
CA PRO A 273 4.51 20.77 15.20
C PRO A 273 3.32 19.87 14.83
N HIS A 274 3.20 19.44 13.57
CA HIS A 274 2.11 18.64 13.05
C HIS A 274 2.49 17.17 12.85
N THR A 275 3.73 16.77 13.22
CA THR A 275 4.28 15.45 12.98
C THR A 275 4.60 14.74 14.28
N ILE A 276 4.10 13.52 14.43
CA ILE A 276 4.50 12.60 15.49
C ILE A 276 5.37 11.51 14.85
N SER A 277 6.64 11.50 15.21
CA SER A 277 7.62 10.51 14.73
C SER A 277 7.81 9.42 15.76
N TYR A 278 7.99 8.17 15.28
CA TYR A 278 8.29 7.05 16.17
C TYR A 278 9.06 5.96 15.40
N SER A 279 10.25 5.65 15.90
CA SER A 279 11.16 4.69 15.25
C SER A 279 10.96 3.26 15.76
N GLN A 280 11.47 2.28 14.98
CA GLN A 280 11.53 0.88 15.41
C GLN A 280 12.40 0.72 16.68
N LYS A 281 13.47 1.50 16.79
CA LYS A 281 14.36 1.48 17.96
C LYS A 281 13.60 1.88 19.24
N GLU A 282 12.80 2.95 19.19
CA GLU A 282 11.93 3.39 20.30
C GLU A 282 10.86 2.35 20.62
N ALA A 283 10.38 1.62 19.62
CA ALA A 283 9.43 0.52 19.79
C ALA A 283 10.04 -0.76 20.39
N GLY A 284 11.34 -0.75 20.69
CA GLY A 284 12.05 -1.85 21.32
C GLY A 284 12.45 -2.99 20.36
N PHE A 285 12.42 -2.74 19.04
CA PHE A 285 12.93 -3.72 18.08
C PHE A 285 14.47 -3.80 18.17
N LYS A 286 14.97 -4.97 18.52
CA LYS A 286 16.40 -5.23 18.72
C LYS A 286 17.09 -5.89 17.50
N VAL A 287 16.37 -6.09 16.41
CA VAL A 287 16.87 -6.82 15.26
C VAL A 287 17.67 -5.89 14.36
N ASP A 288 18.98 -6.01 14.41
CA ASP A 288 19.85 -5.46 13.39
C ASP A 288 19.69 -6.30 12.11
N THR A 289 19.14 -5.68 11.08
CA THR A 289 19.14 -6.28 9.75
C THR A 289 20.56 -6.22 9.22
N ARG A 290 21.18 -7.38 9.04
CA ARG A 290 22.50 -7.46 8.41
C ARG A 290 22.30 -7.54 6.90
N GLU A 291 22.81 -6.55 6.18
CA GLU A 291 22.80 -6.52 4.72
C GLU A 291 24.14 -7.03 4.19
N HIS A 292 24.07 -7.98 3.29
CA HIS A 292 25.24 -8.55 2.63
C HIS A 292 25.08 -8.42 1.12
N THR A 293 26.09 -7.80 0.48
CA THR A 293 26.18 -7.80 -0.99
C THR A 293 26.97 -9.01 -1.44
N LEU A 294 26.34 -9.90 -2.18
CA LEU A 294 26.95 -11.10 -2.73
C LEU A 294 27.24 -10.89 -4.21
N TYR A 295 28.46 -11.24 -4.64
CA TYR A 295 28.90 -11.13 -6.02
C TYR A 295 28.87 -12.50 -6.69
N VAL A 296 28.08 -12.61 -7.76
CA VAL A 296 27.93 -13.87 -8.49
C VAL A 296 28.66 -13.79 -9.83
N PRO A 297 29.67 -14.64 -10.08
CA PRO A 297 30.28 -14.75 -11.39
C PRO A 297 29.26 -15.26 -12.40
N MET A 298 29.09 -14.53 -13.49
CA MET A 298 28.21 -14.92 -14.59
C MET A 298 28.95 -15.80 -15.60
N SER A 299 28.21 -16.44 -16.51
CA SER A 299 28.81 -17.26 -17.57
C SER A 299 29.71 -16.43 -18.50
N LYS A 300 30.70 -17.08 -19.13
CA LYS A 300 31.55 -16.46 -20.15
C LYS A 300 30.72 -15.87 -21.31
N LEU A 301 29.61 -16.53 -21.65
CA LEU A 301 28.68 -16.06 -22.69
C LEU A 301 28.08 -14.70 -22.29
N THR A 302 27.59 -14.58 -21.07
CA THR A 302 27.00 -13.32 -20.57
C THR A 302 27.99 -12.17 -20.65
N TYR A 303 29.24 -12.37 -20.19
CA TYR A 303 30.28 -11.34 -20.27
C TYR A 303 30.63 -10.97 -21.72
N ARG A 304 30.69 -11.96 -22.63
CA ARG A 304 30.95 -11.72 -24.04
C ARG A 304 29.84 -10.86 -24.67
N LEU A 305 28.58 -11.27 -24.50
CA LEU A 305 27.45 -10.57 -25.08
C LEU A 305 27.27 -9.15 -24.49
N THR A 306 27.47 -8.97 -23.17
CA THR A 306 27.41 -7.62 -22.55
C THR A 306 28.52 -6.71 -23.05
N SER A 307 29.74 -7.25 -23.26
CA SER A 307 30.85 -6.50 -23.85
C SER A 307 30.59 -6.12 -25.30
N GLU A 308 30.01 -7.03 -26.07
CA GLU A 308 29.64 -6.77 -27.46
C GLU A 308 28.55 -5.71 -27.56
N LEU A 309 27.47 -5.81 -26.72
CA LEU A 309 26.39 -4.82 -26.71
C LEU A 309 26.88 -3.42 -26.33
N LYS A 310 27.81 -3.31 -25.37
CA LYS A 310 28.44 -2.03 -25.01
C LYS A 310 29.17 -1.36 -26.17
N LYS A 311 29.80 -2.17 -27.04
CA LYS A 311 30.59 -1.68 -28.17
C LYS A 311 29.75 -1.37 -29.40
N LYS A 312 28.84 -2.27 -29.76
CA LYS A 312 28.09 -2.21 -31.02
C LYS A 312 26.70 -1.63 -30.89
N LEU A 313 26.15 -1.55 -29.68
CA LEU A 313 24.78 -1.13 -29.37
C LEU A 313 23.69 -2.04 -30.00
N VAL A 314 24.08 -3.08 -30.70
CA VAL A 314 23.20 -4.07 -31.29
C VAL A 314 23.88 -5.44 -31.28
N ILE A 315 23.09 -6.48 -31.06
CA ILE A 315 23.50 -7.89 -31.24
C ILE A 315 22.41 -8.54 -32.08
N GLU A 316 22.79 -9.04 -33.25
CA GLU A 316 21.93 -9.78 -34.15
C GLU A 316 22.14 -11.28 -33.93
N GLY A 317 21.09 -11.99 -33.55
CA GLY A 317 21.01 -13.44 -33.53
C GLY A 317 20.38 -13.95 -34.82
N LYS A 318 20.15 -15.27 -34.92
CA LYS A 318 19.55 -15.87 -36.10
C LYS A 318 18.11 -15.38 -36.35
N ASP A 319 17.32 -15.28 -35.29
CA ASP A 319 15.91 -14.96 -35.32
C ASP A 319 15.51 -13.79 -34.42
N GLU A 320 16.44 -13.28 -33.61
CA GLU A 320 16.18 -12.29 -32.58
C GLU A 320 17.26 -11.20 -32.54
N VAL A 321 16.87 -9.99 -32.17
CA VAL A 321 17.76 -8.83 -32.09
C VAL A 321 17.70 -8.21 -30.70
N ILE A 322 18.86 -7.82 -30.19
CA ILE A 322 19.00 -7.01 -28.97
C ILE A 322 19.49 -5.63 -29.41
N LEU A 323 18.64 -4.61 -29.28
CA LEU A 323 18.95 -3.25 -29.65
C LEU A 323 19.08 -2.36 -28.39
N ALA A 324 20.14 -1.54 -28.38
CA ALA A 324 20.47 -0.62 -27.29
C ALA A 324 20.85 0.77 -27.85
N ASP A 325 20.02 1.28 -28.74
CA ASP A 325 20.21 2.54 -29.51
C ASP A 325 20.21 3.81 -28.65
N THR A 326 19.76 3.73 -27.41
CA THR A 326 19.79 4.86 -26.48
C THR A 326 20.49 4.47 -25.16
N PRO A 327 21.10 5.43 -24.42
CA PRO A 327 21.74 5.13 -23.13
C PRO A 327 20.79 4.42 -22.15
N VAL A 328 19.51 4.79 -22.13
CA VAL A 328 18.50 4.21 -21.24
C VAL A 328 18.23 2.74 -21.64
N LYS A 329 18.06 2.45 -22.93
CA LYS A 329 17.91 1.08 -23.42
C LYS A 329 19.16 0.25 -23.15
N LEU A 330 20.35 0.83 -23.35
CA LEU A 330 21.59 0.13 -23.05
C LEU A 330 21.68 -0.26 -21.56
N MET A 331 21.42 0.67 -20.66
CA MET A 331 21.38 0.38 -19.22
C MET A 331 20.39 -0.73 -18.89
N MET A 332 19.16 -0.65 -19.44
CA MET A 332 18.13 -1.64 -19.21
C MET A 332 18.52 -3.03 -19.75
N LYS A 333 19.05 -3.11 -20.97
CA LYS A 333 19.49 -4.39 -21.56
C LYS A 333 20.68 -4.99 -20.79
N LEU A 334 21.65 -4.18 -20.39
CA LEU A 334 22.77 -4.65 -19.57
C LEU A 334 22.29 -5.14 -18.19
N HIS A 335 21.34 -4.45 -17.57
CA HIS A 335 20.72 -4.90 -16.33
C HIS A 335 20.05 -6.28 -16.50
N GLN A 336 19.25 -6.46 -17.57
CA GLN A 336 18.67 -7.76 -17.89
C GLN A 336 19.74 -8.84 -18.07
N MET A 337 20.78 -8.59 -18.86
CA MET A 337 21.83 -9.57 -19.15
C MET A 337 22.61 -9.95 -17.89
N TYR A 338 22.97 -8.98 -17.04
CA TYR A 338 23.63 -9.25 -15.75
C TYR A 338 22.68 -9.89 -14.70
N SER A 339 21.37 -9.90 -14.97
CA SER A 339 20.44 -10.70 -14.18
C SER A 339 20.26 -12.12 -14.72
N GLY A 340 20.96 -12.46 -15.80
CA GLY A 340 20.83 -13.77 -16.47
C GLY A 340 19.62 -13.88 -17.38
N THR A 341 19.03 -12.74 -17.80
CA THR A 341 17.84 -12.71 -18.65
C THR A 341 18.04 -11.79 -19.85
N ILE A 342 17.19 -11.91 -20.85
CA ILE A 342 17.12 -10.92 -21.94
C ILE A 342 15.71 -10.85 -22.52
N LYS A 343 15.31 -9.64 -22.90
CA LYS A 343 14.12 -9.37 -23.71
C LYS A 343 14.55 -8.81 -25.04
N PHE A 344 14.14 -9.45 -26.12
CA PHE A 344 14.43 -9.08 -27.51
C PHE A 344 13.50 -7.97 -28.02
N GLU A 345 13.81 -7.42 -29.18
CA GLU A 345 12.97 -6.39 -29.82
C GLU A 345 11.65 -6.97 -30.35
N SER A 346 11.58 -8.26 -30.65
CA SER A 346 10.34 -8.98 -30.97
C SER A 346 9.32 -8.97 -29.81
N GLY A 347 9.79 -8.69 -28.60
CA GLY A 347 8.99 -8.79 -27.37
C GLY A 347 9.17 -10.11 -26.63
N ASN A 348 9.79 -11.12 -27.25
CA ASN A 348 10.15 -12.38 -26.62
C ASN A 348 11.21 -12.18 -25.55
N SER A 349 11.26 -13.07 -24.59
CA SER A 349 12.28 -13.07 -23.54
C SER A 349 12.79 -14.48 -23.26
N THR A 350 14.00 -14.59 -22.77
CA THR A 350 14.62 -15.88 -22.44
C THR A 350 15.58 -15.78 -21.26
N ILE A 351 15.84 -16.92 -20.67
CA ILE A 351 16.92 -17.09 -19.69
C ILE A 351 18.23 -17.19 -20.46
N LEU A 352 19.16 -16.30 -20.17
CA LEU A 352 20.50 -16.26 -20.74
C LEU A 352 21.49 -17.04 -19.88
N ASP A 353 21.33 -16.99 -18.55
CA ASP A 353 22.27 -17.49 -17.57
C ASP A 353 21.56 -17.86 -16.27
N LEU A 354 21.87 -19.01 -15.72
CA LEU A 354 21.28 -19.50 -14.47
C LEU A 354 22.16 -19.22 -13.23
N SER A 355 23.40 -18.74 -13.41
CA SER A 355 24.38 -18.61 -12.34
C SER A 355 23.86 -17.94 -11.08
N LYS A 356 23.02 -16.89 -11.20
CA LYS A 356 22.43 -16.24 -10.02
C LYS A 356 21.39 -17.11 -9.30
N ALA A 357 20.53 -17.78 -10.05
CA ALA A 357 19.51 -18.66 -9.47
C ALA A 357 20.17 -19.86 -8.77
N GLU A 358 21.17 -20.45 -9.41
CA GLU A 358 21.98 -21.55 -8.86
C GLU A 358 22.74 -21.08 -7.61
N TYR A 359 23.40 -19.92 -7.67
CA TYR A 359 24.12 -19.35 -6.53
C TYR A 359 23.19 -19.13 -5.32
N ILE A 360 21.99 -18.59 -5.52
CA ILE A 360 21.02 -18.41 -4.45
C ILE A 360 20.61 -19.76 -3.87
N HIS A 361 20.29 -20.72 -4.73
CA HIS A 361 19.90 -22.06 -4.31
C HIS A 361 21.02 -22.74 -3.50
N ASP A 362 22.27 -22.69 -3.97
CA ASP A 362 23.40 -23.34 -3.34
C ASP A 362 23.80 -22.71 -2.00
N ASN A 363 23.67 -21.37 -1.89
CA ASN A 363 24.01 -20.66 -0.65
C ASN A 363 22.96 -20.75 0.44
N PHE A 364 21.68 -20.83 0.06
CA PHE A 364 20.59 -20.88 1.03
C PHE A 364 20.05 -22.31 1.23
N GLY A 365 20.36 -23.23 0.32
CA GLY A 365 20.04 -24.65 0.44
C GLY A 365 18.57 -24.91 0.74
N LEU A 366 18.30 -25.55 1.87
CA LEU A 366 16.95 -25.86 2.36
C LEU A 366 16.32 -24.75 3.19
N ALA A 367 17.03 -23.63 3.40
CA ALA A 367 16.48 -22.49 4.15
C ALA A 367 15.25 -21.90 3.43
N LYS A 368 14.26 -21.53 4.20
CA LYS A 368 13.04 -20.89 3.69
C LYS A 368 13.28 -19.42 3.42
N VAL A 369 13.44 -19.04 2.15
CA VAL A 369 13.81 -17.67 1.76
C VAL A 369 12.71 -16.94 0.98
N GLY A 370 12.69 -15.61 1.15
CA GLY A 370 11.89 -14.70 0.32
C GLY A 370 12.80 -14.07 -0.74
N ILE A 371 12.54 -14.35 -2.01
CA ILE A 371 13.35 -13.87 -3.14
C ILE A 371 12.58 -12.81 -3.91
N PHE A 372 13.13 -11.59 -3.98
CA PHE A 372 12.57 -10.49 -4.74
C PHE A 372 13.20 -10.42 -6.12
N TYR A 373 12.37 -10.54 -7.16
CA TYR A 373 12.79 -10.48 -8.56
C TYR A 373 12.17 -9.29 -9.29
N LYS A 374 12.80 -8.85 -10.40
CA LYS A 374 12.35 -7.74 -11.25
C LYS A 374 11.77 -8.23 -12.57
N PHE A 375 12.50 -9.06 -13.31
CA PHE A 375 12.15 -9.52 -14.64
C PHE A 375 11.45 -10.89 -14.61
N LYS A 376 10.50 -11.13 -15.52
CA LYS A 376 9.77 -12.41 -15.57
C LYS A 376 10.68 -13.63 -15.73
N GLU A 377 11.74 -13.50 -16.53
CA GLU A 377 12.67 -14.61 -16.77
C GLU A 377 13.53 -14.93 -15.55
N GLU A 378 13.70 -14.01 -14.60
CA GLU A 378 14.31 -14.31 -13.30
C GLU A 378 13.44 -15.30 -12.50
N LEU A 379 12.11 -15.11 -12.52
CA LEU A 379 11.20 -16.07 -11.91
C LEU A 379 11.29 -17.45 -12.61
N ASN A 380 11.39 -17.46 -13.95
CA ASN A 380 11.53 -18.70 -14.70
C ASN A 380 12.86 -19.39 -14.39
N ALA A 381 13.94 -18.62 -14.24
CA ALA A 381 15.24 -19.13 -13.79
C ALA A 381 15.17 -19.75 -12.39
N LEU A 382 14.55 -19.06 -11.45
CA LEU A 382 14.31 -19.55 -10.08
C LEU A 382 13.47 -20.84 -10.11
N LYS A 383 12.36 -20.87 -10.85
CA LYS A 383 11.54 -22.08 -10.97
C LYS A 383 12.30 -23.26 -11.59
N LYS A 384 13.17 -22.99 -12.55
CA LYS A 384 13.99 -24.02 -13.19
C LYS A 384 14.99 -24.64 -12.22
N VAL A 385 15.56 -23.84 -11.30
CA VAL A 385 16.57 -24.31 -10.34
C VAL A 385 15.91 -24.92 -9.09
N TYR A 386 14.88 -24.27 -8.54
CA TYR A 386 14.23 -24.72 -7.31
C TYR A 386 13.18 -25.81 -7.52
N GLY A 387 12.68 -26.00 -8.76
CA GLY A 387 11.61 -26.96 -9.06
C GLY A 387 10.36 -26.67 -8.21
N ASP A 388 9.89 -27.70 -7.52
CA ASP A 388 8.72 -27.61 -6.63
C ASP A 388 8.98 -26.93 -5.28
N ASN A 389 10.21 -26.56 -4.97
CA ASN A 389 10.59 -25.94 -3.69
C ASN A 389 10.41 -24.41 -3.65
N ILE A 390 9.84 -23.83 -4.70
CA ILE A 390 9.53 -22.39 -4.78
C ILE A 390 8.05 -22.15 -5.10
N CYS A 391 7.46 -21.16 -4.50
CA CYS A 391 6.08 -20.71 -4.75
C CYS A 391 6.03 -19.21 -5.04
N THR A 392 4.87 -18.71 -5.47
CA THR A 392 4.60 -17.29 -5.73
C THR A 392 3.44 -16.76 -4.90
N GLU A 393 2.76 -17.63 -4.15
CA GLU A 393 1.60 -17.30 -3.34
C GLU A 393 1.94 -17.34 -1.84
N LEU A 394 1.52 -16.30 -1.13
CA LEU A 394 1.80 -16.16 0.31
C LEU A 394 1.16 -17.28 1.15
N SER A 395 -0.05 -17.70 0.80
CA SER A 395 -0.73 -18.80 1.48
C SER A 395 0.09 -20.10 1.40
N VAL A 396 0.59 -20.44 0.20
CA VAL A 396 1.45 -21.62 0.01
C VAL A 396 2.77 -21.48 0.78
N PHE A 397 3.36 -20.27 0.77
CA PHE A 397 4.57 -20.00 1.55
C PHE A 397 4.31 -20.15 3.05
N GLU A 398 3.17 -19.69 3.57
CA GLU A 398 2.85 -19.82 4.99
C GLU A 398 2.62 -21.27 5.42
N ASP A 399 1.98 -22.07 4.58
CA ASP A 399 1.55 -23.42 4.92
C ASP A 399 2.58 -24.51 4.57
N THR A 400 3.66 -24.18 3.87
CA THR A 400 4.69 -25.13 3.43
C THR A 400 6.10 -24.66 3.79
N ASN A 401 7.10 -25.50 3.56
CA ASN A 401 8.52 -25.15 3.70
C ASN A 401 9.13 -24.57 2.41
N LYS A 402 8.33 -24.27 1.39
CA LYS A 402 8.80 -23.71 0.13
C LYS A 402 9.31 -22.28 0.30
N SER A 403 10.33 -21.91 -0.44
CA SER A 403 10.75 -20.53 -0.63
C SER A 403 9.72 -19.77 -1.48
N ILE A 404 9.67 -18.45 -1.37
CA ILE A 404 8.74 -17.63 -2.15
C ILE A 404 9.49 -16.66 -3.07
N ALA A 405 9.05 -16.55 -4.32
CA ALA A 405 9.51 -15.53 -5.27
C ALA A 405 8.44 -14.46 -5.46
N LEU A 406 8.81 -13.20 -5.23
CA LEU A 406 7.93 -12.05 -5.30
C LEU A 406 8.50 -10.99 -6.24
N GLN A 407 7.67 -10.42 -7.11
CA GLN A 407 8.12 -9.32 -7.95
C GLN A 407 8.31 -8.05 -7.11
N ILE A 408 9.46 -7.39 -7.22
CA ILE A 408 9.84 -6.21 -6.40
C ILE A 408 8.72 -5.17 -6.38
N VAL A 409 8.19 -4.76 -7.55
CA VAL A 409 7.17 -3.72 -7.65
C VAL A 409 5.87 -4.09 -6.94
N SER A 410 5.49 -5.34 -6.98
CA SER A 410 4.21 -5.82 -6.43
C SER A 410 4.34 -6.48 -5.07
N GLY A 411 5.54 -6.88 -4.66
CA GLY A 411 5.81 -7.67 -3.46
C GLY A 411 6.41 -6.93 -2.28
N ARG A 412 6.81 -5.66 -2.44
CA ARG A 412 7.54 -4.93 -1.40
C ARG A 412 6.70 -4.34 -0.27
N GLU A 413 5.37 -4.31 -0.40
CA GLU A 413 4.50 -3.64 0.56
C GLU A 413 3.28 -4.48 0.92
N GLY A 414 2.88 -4.43 2.19
CA GLY A 414 1.71 -5.14 2.68
C GLY A 414 1.86 -6.66 2.80
N ILE A 415 3.10 -7.18 2.78
CA ILE A 415 3.40 -8.61 2.82
C ILE A 415 4.17 -8.94 4.10
N SER A 416 3.80 -10.04 4.76
CA SER A 416 4.53 -10.57 5.90
C SER A 416 5.33 -11.82 5.49
N LEU A 417 6.65 -11.73 5.59
CA LEU A 417 7.55 -12.85 5.34
C LEU A 417 8.25 -13.32 6.64
N ARG A 418 7.52 -13.32 7.76
CA ARG A 418 8.08 -13.66 9.08
C ARG A 418 8.65 -15.08 9.17
N LYS A 419 8.19 -15.98 8.30
CA LYS A 419 8.67 -17.36 8.23
C LYS A 419 9.90 -17.51 7.33
N ALA A 420 10.35 -16.44 6.66
CA ALA A 420 11.59 -16.46 5.90
C ALA A 420 12.81 -16.30 6.82
N GLU A 421 13.81 -17.10 6.64
CA GLU A 421 15.09 -17.02 7.35
C GLU A 421 15.98 -15.93 6.76
N ALA A 422 15.83 -15.66 5.46
CA ALA A 422 16.51 -14.58 4.76
C ALA A 422 15.65 -13.97 3.66
N LEU A 423 15.92 -12.70 3.34
CA LEU A 423 15.36 -12.00 2.19
C LEU A 423 16.45 -11.75 1.18
N VAL A 424 16.24 -12.17 -0.06
CA VAL A 424 17.21 -12.08 -1.15
C VAL A 424 16.68 -11.18 -2.24
N TYR A 425 17.42 -10.15 -2.61
CA TYR A 425 17.16 -9.35 -3.80
C TYR A 425 17.97 -9.94 -4.95
N TYR A 426 17.29 -10.48 -5.95
CA TYR A 426 17.93 -11.09 -7.12
C TYR A 426 18.76 -10.08 -7.90
N ASN A 427 18.27 -8.84 -7.94
CA ASN A 427 18.97 -7.67 -8.48
C ASN A 427 18.81 -6.47 -7.55
N ILE A 428 19.81 -5.59 -7.59
CA ILE A 428 19.79 -4.26 -6.98
C ILE A 428 19.53 -3.27 -8.12
N ASP A 429 18.54 -2.38 -7.95
CA ASP A 429 18.21 -1.31 -8.92
C ASP A 429 19.20 -0.14 -8.83
#